data_1f863c5234d82aeb5235a05022b8a61d
#
_entry.id   1f863c5234d82aeb5235a05022b8a61d
#
_cell.length_a   1.000
_cell.length_b   1.000
_cell.length_c   1.000
_cell.angle_alpha   90.00
_cell.angle_beta   90.00
_cell.angle_gamma   90.00
#
_symmetry.space_group_name_H-M   'P 1'
#
loop_
_entity.id
_entity.type
_entity.pdbx_description
1 polymer ?
#
loop_
_entity_poly.entity_id
_entity_poly.type
_entity_poly.pdbx_seq_one_letter_code
_entity_poly.pdbx_strand_id
1 'polypeptide(L)'
;KLQQVENIIRQHPEVQTTYGVINGMTDRGKNHGSIRVTVTPRHEREQTLNDLNNDLRNRLQQVGGITITSVASADEVVSGGRKPIQISIKGPDLDELQRISDRFMAEMKKINGVVDFETSLKEPKPTLSVSINRVLASDLGLSVNQIANVVRPLIAGDNVTTWEDE
;
A
#
# COMPACT_ATOMS: atom_id res chain seq x y z
N LYS A 1 -8.17 -3.58 -8.61
CA LYS A 1 -7.18 -2.54 -8.92
C LYS A 1 -5.78 -3.11 -9.14
N LEU A 2 -5.25 -3.96 -8.25
CA LEU A 2 -3.92 -4.56 -8.44
C LEU A 2 -3.79 -5.27 -9.80
N GLN A 3 -4.80 -6.07 -10.20
CA GLN A 3 -4.82 -6.73 -11.51
C GLN A 3 -4.80 -5.74 -12.69
N GLN A 4 -5.43 -4.57 -12.55
CA GLN A 4 -5.38 -3.54 -13.60
C GLN A 4 -3.96 -3.01 -13.77
N VAL A 5 -3.27 -2.74 -12.65
CA VAL A 5 -1.87 -2.31 -12.66
C VAL A 5 -0.98 -3.39 -13.26
N GLU A 6 -1.15 -4.63 -12.83
CA GLU A 6 -0.40 -5.77 -13.35
C GLU A 6 -0.57 -5.95 -14.87
N ASN A 7 -1.80 -5.82 -15.39
CA ASN A 7 -2.07 -5.91 -16.81
C ASN A 7 -1.36 -4.80 -17.62
N ILE A 8 -1.31 -3.58 -17.07
CA ILE A 8 -0.60 -2.46 -17.72
C ILE A 8 0.92 -2.75 -17.76
N ILE A 9 1.48 -3.26 -16.65
CA ILE A 9 2.89 -3.61 -16.57
C ILE A 9 3.24 -4.71 -17.57
N ARG A 10 2.41 -5.76 -17.68
CA ARG A 10 2.61 -6.88 -18.61
C ARG A 10 2.56 -6.50 -20.09
N GLN A 11 1.96 -5.37 -20.43
CA GLN A 11 1.95 -4.86 -21.81
C GLN A 11 3.29 -4.28 -22.25
N HIS A 12 4.23 -4.09 -21.30
CA HIS A 12 5.55 -3.60 -21.65
C HIS A 12 6.42 -4.75 -22.22
N PRO A 13 7.05 -4.57 -23.39
CA PRO A 13 7.79 -5.65 -24.07
C PRO A 13 8.97 -6.20 -23.26
N GLU A 14 9.59 -5.37 -22.42
CA GLU A 14 10.72 -5.75 -21.57
C GLU A 14 10.30 -6.53 -20.30
N VAL A 15 9.00 -6.70 -20.05
CA VAL A 15 8.49 -7.38 -18.85
C VAL A 15 8.28 -8.88 -19.17
N GLN A 16 8.98 -9.73 -18.43
CA GLN A 16 8.87 -11.18 -18.55
C GLN A 16 7.80 -11.75 -17.63
N THR A 17 7.86 -11.42 -16.33
CA THR A 17 6.92 -11.94 -15.35
C THR A 17 6.55 -10.88 -14.32
N THR A 18 5.35 -11.02 -13.75
CA THR A 18 4.86 -10.17 -12.66
C THR A 18 4.36 -11.04 -11.52
N TYR A 19 4.58 -10.59 -10.29
CA TYR A 19 4.06 -11.21 -9.08
C TYR A 19 3.49 -10.14 -8.16
N GLY A 20 2.15 -10.13 -8.03
CA GLY A 20 1.42 -9.15 -7.24
C GLY A 20 1.01 -9.70 -5.87
N VAL A 21 1.24 -8.93 -4.80
CA VAL A 21 0.87 -9.27 -3.43
C VAL A 21 0.12 -8.11 -2.80
N ILE A 22 -1.00 -8.43 -2.12
CA ILE A 22 -1.74 -7.49 -1.28
C ILE A 22 -1.36 -7.77 0.17
N ASN A 23 -1.07 -6.71 0.95
CA ASN A 23 -0.64 -6.81 2.34
C ASN A 23 0.59 -7.72 2.52
N GLY A 24 1.56 -7.59 1.63
CA GLY A 24 2.77 -8.43 1.62
C GLY A 24 3.73 -8.10 2.78
N MET A 25 5.02 -8.26 2.54
CA MET A 25 6.14 -8.27 3.50
C MET A 25 6.19 -7.13 4.55
N THR A 26 5.43 -6.06 4.42
CA THR A 26 5.49 -4.89 5.31
C THR A 26 4.27 -4.70 6.21
N ASP A 27 3.28 -5.59 6.16
CA ASP A 27 2.02 -5.53 6.95
C ASP A 27 1.39 -4.12 7.03
N ARG A 28 1.43 -3.41 5.90
CA ARG A 28 0.87 -2.04 5.79
C ARG A 28 -0.66 -2.01 5.72
N GLY A 29 -1.29 -3.17 5.61
CA GLY A 29 -2.74 -3.36 5.53
C GLY A 29 -3.24 -3.70 4.12
N LYS A 30 -4.50 -4.18 4.06
CA LYS A 30 -5.14 -4.69 2.82
C LYS A 30 -5.34 -3.64 1.72
N ASN A 31 -5.11 -2.36 2.01
CA ASN A 31 -5.13 -1.25 1.06
C ASN A 31 -3.77 -1.01 0.38
N HIS A 32 -2.73 -1.73 0.79
CA HIS A 32 -1.42 -1.69 0.15
C HIS A 32 -1.16 -2.97 -0.65
N GLY A 33 -0.55 -2.80 -1.80
CA GLY A 33 -0.09 -3.89 -2.66
C GLY A 33 1.28 -3.60 -3.24
N SER A 34 2.02 -4.63 -3.56
CA SER A 34 3.29 -4.56 -4.27
C SER A 34 3.27 -5.51 -5.46
N ILE A 35 3.91 -5.13 -6.54
CA ILE A 35 4.12 -5.98 -7.71
C ILE A 35 5.62 -6.08 -7.94
N ARG A 36 6.14 -7.30 -7.87
CA ARG A 36 7.49 -7.60 -8.31
C ARG A 36 7.45 -7.87 -9.80
N VAL A 37 8.32 -7.21 -10.52
CA VAL A 37 8.42 -7.31 -11.98
C VAL A 37 9.77 -7.90 -12.32
N THR A 38 9.78 -9.00 -13.07
CA THR A 38 11.00 -9.53 -13.68
C THR A 38 11.08 -9.02 -15.10
N VAL A 39 12.21 -8.45 -15.44
CA VAL A 39 12.44 -7.84 -16.74
C VAL A 39 13.54 -8.59 -17.49
N THR A 40 13.58 -8.41 -18.79
CA THR A 40 14.59 -8.98 -19.68
C THR A 40 16.01 -8.64 -19.17
N PRO A 41 16.98 -9.57 -19.25
CA PRO A 41 18.36 -9.32 -18.85
C PRO A 41 18.98 -8.09 -19.53
N ARG A 42 19.91 -7.42 -18.83
CA ARG A 42 20.50 -6.13 -19.32
C ARG A 42 21.06 -6.21 -20.73
N HIS A 43 21.68 -7.33 -21.07
CA HIS A 43 22.34 -7.52 -22.38
C HIS A 43 21.35 -7.75 -23.54
N GLU A 44 20.08 -8.04 -23.23
CA GLU A 44 19.00 -8.23 -24.20
C GLU A 44 18.02 -7.05 -24.24
N ARG A 45 18.18 -6.07 -23.33
CA ARG A 45 17.30 -4.90 -23.25
C ARG A 45 17.85 -3.72 -24.04
N GLU A 46 16.96 -3.03 -24.73
CA GLU A 46 17.28 -1.77 -25.39
C GLU A 46 17.34 -0.60 -24.39
N GLN A 47 16.44 -0.62 -23.41
CA GLN A 47 16.28 0.47 -22.40
C GLN A 47 17.11 0.20 -21.13
N THR A 48 17.50 1.28 -20.45
CA THR A 48 18.04 1.18 -19.09
C THR A 48 16.94 0.90 -18.07
N LEU A 49 17.29 0.42 -16.86
CA LEU A 49 16.31 0.26 -15.79
C LEU A 49 15.64 1.58 -15.40
N ASN A 50 16.39 2.67 -15.44
CA ASN A 50 15.86 3.99 -15.12
C ASN A 50 14.82 4.45 -16.15
N ASP A 51 15.08 4.22 -17.44
CA ASP A 51 14.12 4.56 -18.50
C ASP A 51 12.86 3.71 -18.37
N LEU A 52 13.02 2.41 -18.11
CA LEU A 52 11.92 1.49 -17.87
C LEU A 52 11.07 1.91 -16.64
N ASN A 53 11.73 2.25 -15.52
CA ASN A 53 11.04 2.71 -14.33
C ASN A 53 10.26 4.00 -14.60
N ASN A 54 10.81 4.93 -15.39
CA ASN A 54 10.14 6.17 -15.76
C ASN A 54 8.94 5.91 -16.69
N ASP A 55 9.08 5.03 -17.68
CA ASP A 55 7.98 4.66 -18.57
C ASP A 55 6.85 3.97 -17.79
N LEU A 56 7.17 3.00 -16.95
CA LEU A 56 6.19 2.34 -16.09
C LEU A 56 5.51 3.33 -15.14
N ARG A 57 6.27 4.27 -14.54
CA ARG A 57 5.70 5.31 -13.67
C ARG A 57 4.69 6.17 -14.43
N ASN A 58 5.03 6.62 -15.63
CA ASN A 58 4.14 7.44 -16.46
C ASN A 58 2.85 6.70 -16.84
N ARG A 59 2.94 5.43 -17.22
CA ARG A 59 1.77 4.60 -17.55
C ARG A 59 0.88 4.38 -16.34
N LEU A 60 1.48 4.12 -15.17
CA LEU A 60 0.77 3.81 -13.95
C LEU A 60 0.09 5.03 -13.31
N GLN A 61 0.63 6.24 -13.51
CA GLN A 61 -0.01 7.49 -13.05
C GLN A 61 -1.38 7.74 -13.68
N GLN A 62 -1.67 7.13 -14.82
CA GLN A 62 -2.97 7.25 -15.50
C GLN A 62 -4.06 6.37 -14.88
N VAL A 63 -3.71 5.48 -13.95
CA VAL A 63 -4.67 4.58 -13.32
C VAL A 63 -5.37 5.29 -12.16
N GLY A 64 -6.64 5.64 -12.36
CA GLY A 64 -7.44 6.31 -11.32
C GLY A 64 -7.75 5.41 -10.10
N GLY A 65 -7.79 6.02 -8.92
CA GLY A 65 -8.18 5.38 -7.67
C GLY A 65 -7.10 4.49 -7.04
N ILE A 66 -5.84 4.74 -7.38
CA ILE A 66 -4.65 4.21 -6.71
C ILE A 66 -3.59 5.29 -6.62
N THR A 67 -2.70 5.16 -5.66
CA THR A 67 -1.51 6.00 -5.51
C THR A 67 -0.27 5.13 -5.68
N ILE A 68 0.58 5.45 -6.64
CA ILE A 68 1.87 4.78 -6.82
C ILE A 68 2.89 5.48 -5.92
N THR A 69 3.37 4.77 -4.92
CA THR A 69 4.29 5.31 -3.91
C THR A 69 5.76 5.07 -4.26
N SER A 70 6.04 4.04 -5.05
CA SER A 70 7.40 3.74 -5.49
C SER A 70 7.41 2.87 -6.75
N VAL A 71 8.31 3.19 -7.66
CA VAL A 71 8.74 2.32 -8.76
C VAL A 71 10.27 2.26 -8.69
N ALA A 72 10.80 1.17 -8.15
CA ALA A 72 12.21 1.05 -7.79
C ALA A 72 12.81 -0.28 -8.28
N SER A 73 14.11 -0.31 -8.50
CA SER A 73 14.85 -1.53 -8.81
C SER A 73 14.96 -2.44 -7.56
N ALA A 74 15.24 -3.74 -7.79
CA ALA A 74 15.41 -4.68 -6.69
C ALA A 74 16.61 -4.30 -5.78
N ASP A 75 17.67 -3.73 -6.35
CA ASP A 75 18.84 -3.30 -5.60
C ASP A 75 18.52 -2.15 -4.64
N GLU A 76 17.66 -1.22 -5.04
CA GLU A 76 17.18 -0.14 -4.18
C GLU A 76 16.33 -0.69 -3.02
N VAL A 77 15.52 -1.72 -3.27
CA VAL A 77 14.70 -2.38 -2.25
C VAL A 77 15.55 -3.19 -1.28
N VAL A 78 16.56 -3.93 -1.78
CA VAL A 78 17.48 -4.75 -0.95
C VAL A 78 18.39 -3.88 -0.09
N SER A 79 18.76 -2.68 -0.55
CA SER A 79 19.52 -1.68 0.23
C SER A 79 18.74 -1.10 1.42
N GLY A 80 17.64 -1.74 1.81
CA GLY A 80 16.81 -1.39 2.96
C GLY A 80 15.60 -0.53 2.63
N GLY A 81 15.31 -0.32 1.33
CA GLY A 81 14.12 0.43 0.87
C GLY A 81 14.08 1.88 1.37
N ARG A 82 15.19 2.39 1.91
CA ARG A 82 15.26 3.75 2.42
C ARG A 82 15.37 4.71 1.25
N LYS A 83 14.40 5.60 1.17
CA LYS A 83 14.48 6.70 0.21
C LYS A 83 15.69 7.58 0.54
N PRO A 84 16.44 8.06 -0.47
CA PRO A 84 17.67 8.82 -0.25
C PRO A 84 17.42 10.15 0.48
N ILE A 85 16.24 10.73 0.31
CA ILE A 85 15.83 11.95 1.00
C ILE A 85 14.73 11.60 2.00
N GLN A 86 15.00 11.86 3.27
CA GLN A 86 14.06 11.68 4.36
C GLN A 86 13.97 12.96 5.17
N ILE A 87 12.78 13.50 5.32
CA ILE A 87 12.52 14.73 6.05
C ILE A 87 11.60 14.42 7.21
N SER A 88 12.00 14.81 8.42
CA SER A 88 11.20 14.63 9.63
C SER A 88 10.62 15.96 10.06
N ILE A 89 9.28 16.03 10.08
CA ILE A 89 8.52 17.17 10.59
C ILE A 89 7.92 16.74 11.94
N LYS A 90 8.15 17.51 13.00
CA LYS A 90 7.69 17.19 14.35
C LYS A 90 6.87 18.33 14.91
N GLY A 91 5.80 18.02 15.62
CA GLY A 91 4.92 18.96 16.27
C GLY A 91 3.92 18.28 17.19
N PRO A 92 3.25 19.01 18.07
CA PRO A 92 2.28 18.45 19.01
C PRO A 92 0.91 18.18 18.39
N ASP A 93 0.58 18.82 17.26
CA ASP A 93 -0.75 18.78 16.64
C ASP A 93 -0.70 17.99 15.34
N LEU A 94 -1.48 16.91 15.25
CA LEU A 94 -1.51 16.01 14.08
C LEU A 94 -2.18 16.67 12.87
N ASP A 95 -3.21 17.47 13.06
CA ASP A 95 -3.93 18.12 11.95
C ASP A 95 -3.03 19.18 11.30
N GLU A 96 -2.28 19.92 12.13
CA GLU A 96 -1.28 20.87 11.66
C GLU A 96 -0.13 20.18 10.93
N LEU A 97 0.36 19.06 11.47
CA LEU A 97 1.40 18.25 10.81
C LEU A 97 0.92 17.71 9.45
N GLN A 98 -0.34 17.26 9.35
CA GLN A 98 -0.92 16.82 8.10
C GLN A 98 -0.91 17.97 7.08
N ARG A 99 -1.42 19.13 7.47
CA ARG A 99 -1.49 20.32 6.60
C ARG A 99 -0.12 20.78 6.11
N ILE A 100 0.88 20.79 6.98
CA ILE A 100 2.27 21.14 6.62
C ILE A 100 2.84 20.10 5.68
N SER A 101 2.64 18.82 5.95
CA SER A 101 3.11 17.71 5.11
C SER A 101 2.51 17.79 3.70
N ASP A 102 1.20 18.00 3.59
CA ASP A 102 0.51 18.09 2.31
C ASP A 102 1.00 19.28 1.48
N ARG A 103 1.18 20.43 2.13
CA ARG A 103 1.74 21.62 1.49
C ARG A 103 3.19 21.39 1.04
N PHE A 104 4.00 20.77 1.89
CA PHE A 104 5.38 20.42 1.58
C PHE A 104 5.46 19.47 0.39
N MET A 105 4.65 18.41 0.37
CA MET A 105 4.58 17.47 -0.75
C MET A 105 4.13 18.16 -2.06
N ALA A 106 3.19 19.11 -1.97
CA ALA A 106 2.74 19.86 -3.14
C ALA A 106 3.87 20.72 -3.74
N GLU A 107 4.71 21.34 -2.92
CA GLU A 107 5.87 22.10 -3.38
C GLU A 107 6.97 21.19 -3.93
N MET A 108 7.23 20.05 -3.27
CA MET A 108 8.24 19.09 -3.73
C MET A 108 7.90 18.49 -5.11
N LYS A 109 6.62 18.28 -5.42
CA LYS A 109 6.16 17.79 -6.73
C LYS A 109 6.51 18.73 -7.88
N LYS A 110 6.77 20.01 -7.61
CA LYS A 110 7.16 20.99 -8.63
C LYS A 110 8.65 20.91 -8.98
N ILE A 111 9.44 20.23 -8.16
CA ILE A 111 10.88 20.10 -8.35
C ILE A 111 11.15 18.99 -9.35
N ASN A 112 11.82 19.32 -10.43
CA ASN A 112 12.15 18.36 -11.48
C ASN A 112 13.16 17.31 -10.94
N GLY A 113 12.90 16.03 -11.23
CA GLY A 113 13.77 14.92 -10.80
C GLY A 113 13.43 14.34 -9.41
N VAL A 114 12.51 14.94 -8.67
CA VAL A 114 12.00 14.35 -7.42
C VAL A 114 10.75 13.53 -7.71
N VAL A 115 10.77 12.25 -7.35
CA VAL A 115 9.70 11.28 -7.61
C VAL A 115 9.44 10.40 -6.39
N ASP A 116 8.38 9.63 -6.43
CA ASP A 116 8.08 8.59 -5.43
C ASP A 116 7.93 9.12 -4.00
N PHE A 117 7.05 10.10 -3.83
CA PHE A 117 6.76 10.70 -2.52
C PHE A 117 5.99 9.72 -1.62
N GLU A 118 6.36 9.70 -0.36
CA GLU A 118 5.68 8.92 0.67
C GLU A 118 5.64 9.72 1.99
N THR A 119 4.53 9.64 2.69
CA THR A 119 4.39 10.18 4.04
C THR A 119 4.19 9.05 5.04
N SER A 120 4.72 9.21 6.25
CA SER A 120 4.44 8.30 7.37
C SER A 120 3.08 8.53 8.03
N LEU A 121 2.41 9.64 7.70
CA LEU A 121 1.04 9.88 8.12
C LEU A 121 0.15 8.83 7.45
N LYS A 122 -0.47 7.99 8.27
CA LYS A 122 -1.33 6.92 7.76
C LYS A 122 -2.58 7.53 7.14
N GLU A 123 -2.86 7.17 5.89
CA GLU A 123 -4.16 7.45 5.31
C GLU A 123 -5.26 6.84 6.19
N PRO A 124 -6.37 7.55 6.40
CA PRO A 124 -7.47 7.03 7.19
C PRO A 124 -7.97 5.72 6.54
N LYS A 125 -7.81 4.62 7.25
CA LYS A 125 -8.37 3.34 6.82
C LYS A 125 -9.87 3.39 7.04
N PRO A 126 -10.70 3.01 6.06
CA PRO A 126 -12.12 2.87 6.30
C PRO A 126 -12.32 1.81 7.39
N THR A 127 -12.93 2.20 8.49
CA THR A 127 -13.24 1.33 9.63
C THR A 127 -14.75 1.19 9.77
N LEU A 128 -15.21 -0.04 10.00
CA LEU A 128 -16.59 -0.29 10.40
C LEU A 128 -16.64 -0.29 11.93
N SER A 129 -17.31 0.71 12.50
CA SER A 129 -17.57 0.75 13.95
C SER A 129 -18.93 0.15 14.21
N VAL A 130 -18.97 -0.93 15.00
CA VAL A 130 -20.22 -1.59 15.42
C VAL A 130 -20.53 -1.13 16.84
N SER A 131 -21.62 -0.38 16.98
CA SER A 131 -22.12 0.09 18.28
C SER A 131 -23.26 -0.79 18.74
N ILE A 132 -23.11 -1.41 19.91
CA ILE A 132 -24.13 -2.28 20.50
C ILE A 132 -25.05 -1.47 21.40
N ASN A 133 -26.36 -1.54 21.16
CA ASN A 133 -27.34 -0.99 22.09
C ASN A 133 -27.42 -1.86 23.35
N ARG A 134 -26.75 -1.42 24.43
CA ARG A 134 -26.62 -2.18 25.67
C ARG A 134 -27.94 -2.38 26.40
N VAL A 135 -28.85 -1.41 26.31
CA VAL A 135 -30.17 -1.50 26.97
C VAL A 135 -30.99 -2.59 26.32
N LEU A 136 -31.11 -2.56 24.98
CA LEU A 136 -31.84 -3.57 24.24
C LEU A 136 -31.21 -4.95 24.38
N ALA A 137 -29.89 -5.06 24.39
CA ALA A 137 -29.19 -6.32 24.61
C ALA A 137 -29.53 -6.92 25.99
N SER A 138 -29.55 -6.07 27.04
CA SER A 138 -29.92 -6.48 28.41
C SER A 138 -31.37 -6.94 28.48
N ASP A 139 -32.29 -6.23 27.83
CA ASP A 139 -33.71 -6.59 27.80
C ASP A 139 -33.96 -7.94 27.11
N LEU A 140 -33.12 -8.29 26.15
CA LEU A 140 -33.10 -9.58 25.46
C LEU A 140 -32.29 -10.67 26.17
N GLY A 141 -31.73 -10.38 27.34
CA GLY A 141 -30.89 -11.31 28.10
C GLY A 141 -29.53 -11.62 27.47
N LEU A 142 -29.07 -10.76 26.53
CA LEU A 142 -27.82 -10.93 25.83
C LEU A 142 -26.73 -10.07 26.45
N SER A 143 -25.55 -10.66 26.70
CA SER A 143 -24.39 -9.90 27.11
C SER A 143 -23.66 -9.32 25.89
N VAL A 144 -22.97 -8.19 26.08
CA VAL A 144 -22.12 -7.56 25.05
C VAL A 144 -21.06 -8.54 24.53
N ASN A 145 -20.51 -9.39 25.41
CA ASN A 145 -19.52 -10.39 25.05
C ASN A 145 -20.09 -11.49 24.14
N GLN A 146 -21.32 -11.96 24.40
CA GLN A 146 -21.97 -12.93 23.53
C GLN A 146 -22.19 -12.36 22.12
N ILE A 147 -22.69 -11.13 22.04
CA ILE A 147 -22.88 -10.45 20.75
C ILE A 147 -21.53 -10.28 20.02
N ALA A 148 -20.49 -9.82 20.73
CA ALA A 148 -19.16 -9.63 20.14
C ALA A 148 -18.56 -10.94 19.62
N ASN A 149 -18.71 -12.03 20.36
CA ASN A 149 -18.20 -13.35 19.96
C ASN A 149 -18.90 -13.93 18.72
N VAL A 150 -20.16 -13.59 18.49
CA VAL A 150 -20.88 -13.97 17.27
C VAL A 150 -20.53 -13.08 16.09
N VAL A 151 -20.42 -11.77 16.32
CA VAL A 151 -20.20 -10.79 15.26
C VAL A 151 -18.75 -10.83 14.74
N ARG A 152 -17.77 -11.09 15.63
CA ARG A 152 -16.36 -11.13 15.28
C ARG A 152 -16.03 -12.13 14.17
N PRO A 153 -16.39 -13.43 14.25
CA PRO A 153 -16.13 -14.38 13.17
C PRO A 153 -16.82 -14.01 11.86
N LEU A 154 -18.01 -13.43 11.92
CA LEU A 154 -18.78 -13.03 10.74
C LEU A 154 -18.13 -11.88 9.96
N ILE A 155 -17.44 -10.95 10.65
CA ILE A 155 -16.85 -9.77 10.03
C ILE A 155 -15.35 -9.96 9.77
N ALA A 156 -14.60 -10.47 10.76
CA ALA A 156 -13.14 -10.58 10.70
C ALA A 156 -12.64 -11.97 10.28
N GLY A 157 -13.51 -12.98 10.33
CA GLY A 157 -13.11 -14.36 10.24
C GLY A 157 -12.49 -14.85 11.57
N ASP A 158 -12.42 -16.16 11.72
CA ASP A 158 -11.72 -16.79 12.84
C ASP A 158 -10.79 -17.89 12.32
N ASN A 159 -9.57 -17.97 12.89
CA ASN A 159 -8.66 -19.06 12.58
C ASN A 159 -9.08 -20.30 13.38
N VAL A 160 -9.66 -21.26 12.70
CA VAL A 160 -10.16 -22.51 13.32
C VAL A 160 -9.01 -23.46 13.60
N THR A 161 -8.00 -23.50 12.72
CA THR A 161 -6.80 -24.33 12.87
C THR A 161 -5.67 -23.85 11.97
N THR A 162 -4.44 -24.21 12.32
CA THR A 162 -3.26 -24.12 11.45
C THR A 162 -2.91 -25.52 10.98
N TRP A 163 -2.67 -25.65 9.68
CA TRP A 163 -2.15 -26.90 9.11
C TRP A 163 -0.63 -26.78 9.04
N GLU A 164 0.08 -27.75 9.61
CA GLU A 164 1.53 -27.92 9.47
C GLU A 164 1.76 -29.19 8.65
N ASP A 165 2.44 -29.09 7.50
CA ASP A 165 2.98 -30.24 6.78
C ASP A 165 4.28 -30.68 7.47
N GLU A 166 4.40 -31.98 7.76
CA GLU A 166 5.63 -32.62 8.26
C GLU A 166 6.67 -32.79 7.13
#